data_f847b2d9802618902f82ae69b94da668
#
_entry.id   f847b2d9802618902f82ae69b94da668
#
_cell.length_a   1.000
_cell.length_b   1.000
_cell.length_c   1.000
_cell.angle_alpha   90.00
_cell.angle_beta   90.00
_cell.angle_gamma   90.00
#
_symmetry.space_group_name_H-M   'P 1'
#
loop_
_entity.id
_entity.type
_entity.pdbx_description
1 polymer ?
#
loop_
_entity_poly.entity_id
_entity_poly.type
_entity_poly.pdbx_seq_one_letter_code
_entity_poly.pdbx_strand_id
1 'polypeptide(L)'
;LSCLVGSEMCIRDSYYPFLDDARHFHRTHQAACDSVHPDLHKVFKPWCDEYFYLKHRGETRGVGGIFYDYQDANGTLYKGQDSSGPAAQVSARLGARPLSWEQLFSLGQANGRAFLPAYAPIVEKRHPMAYGDRERDFQLYRRGRYVEFNLVWDRGTIFGLQTNGRTESILMSLPPLVRWEYGYTAEAGSREALLTELFTKPQDWLGDASLDERCRPHGAIN
;
A
#
# COMPACT_ATOMS: atom_id res chain seq x y z
N LEU A 1 -10.25 2.95 -9.28
CA LEU A 1 -9.90 1.70 -8.55
C LEU A 1 -8.47 1.83 -8.08
N SER A 2 -8.29 2.09 -6.80
CA SER A 2 -6.96 2.14 -6.21
C SER A 2 -6.38 0.72 -6.15
N CYS A 3 -5.17 0.53 -6.65
CA CYS A 3 -4.42 -0.73 -6.55
C CYS A 3 -4.01 -1.10 -5.11
N LEU A 4 -4.63 -0.48 -4.14
CA LEU A 4 -4.29 -0.56 -2.73
C LEU A 4 -4.74 -1.83 -2.05
N VAL A 5 -5.77 -2.48 -2.57
CA VAL A 5 -6.32 -3.69 -1.98
C VAL A 5 -5.28 -4.80 -1.93
N GLY A 6 -4.42 -4.89 -2.94
CA GLY A 6 -3.37 -5.92 -2.98
C GLY A 6 -2.27 -5.76 -1.95
N SER A 7 -1.71 -4.55 -1.80
CA SER A 7 -0.62 -4.32 -0.84
C SER A 7 -1.06 -4.48 0.61
N GLU A 8 -2.29 -4.12 0.91
CA GLU A 8 -2.84 -4.29 2.24
C GLU A 8 -3.12 -5.74 2.61
N MET A 9 -3.65 -6.50 1.66
CA MET A 9 -3.90 -7.92 1.90
C MET A 9 -2.60 -8.68 2.17
N CYS A 10 -1.51 -8.38 1.45
CA CYS A 10 -0.21 -8.99 1.70
C CYS A 10 0.29 -8.73 3.12
N ILE A 11 0.20 -7.48 3.60
CA ILE A 11 0.67 -7.13 4.94
C ILE A 11 -0.30 -7.57 6.03
N ARG A 12 -1.60 -7.50 5.76
CA ARG A 12 -2.62 -7.92 6.72
C ARG A 12 -2.61 -9.42 6.98
N ASP A 13 -2.42 -10.22 5.94
CA ASP A 13 -2.53 -11.67 6.01
C ASP A 13 -1.18 -12.40 6.03
N SER A 14 -0.07 -11.71 5.71
CA SER A 14 1.27 -12.20 5.99
C SER A 14 1.63 -11.91 7.45
N TYR A 15 2.22 -12.89 8.11
CA TYR A 15 2.67 -12.71 9.50
C TYR A 15 3.87 -11.80 9.59
N TYR A 16 4.76 -11.92 8.61
CA TYR A 16 5.98 -11.11 8.54
C TYR A 16 6.21 -10.62 7.11
N PRO A 17 6.78 -9.42 6.97
CA PRO A 17 7.13 -8.89 5.66
C PRO A 17 8.39 -9.53 5.10
N PHE A 18 8.46 -9.55 3.77
CA PHE A 18 9.62 -10.03 3.02
C PHE A 18 10.01 -8.98 1.98
N LEU A 19 11.29 -8.62 1.96
CA LEU A 19 11.81 -7.60 1.05
C LEU A 19 11.61 -7.99 -0.42
N ASP A 20 11.85 -9.26 -0.75
CA ASP A 20 11.67 -9.75 -2.12
C ASP A 20 10.23 -9.60 -2.62
N ASP A 21 9.25 -9.81 -1.73
CA ASP A 21 7.84 -9.67 -2.06
C ASP A 21 7.48 -8.20 -2.29
N ALA A 22 7.96 -7.29 -1.43
CA ALA A 22 7.78 -5.85 -1.62
C ALA A 22 8.40 -5.39 -2.95
N ARG A 23 9.63 -5.84 -3.25
CA ARG A 23 10.32 -5.54 -4.51
C ARG A 23 9.58 -6.09 -5.73
N HIS A 24 9.13 -7.35 -5.66
CA HIS A 24 8.37 -7.96 -6.74
C HIS A 24 7.09 -7.16 -7.03
N PHE A 25 6.34 -6.84 -5.98
CA PHE A 25 5.10 -6.09 -6.09
C PHE A 25 5.33 -4.71 -6.74
N HIS A 26 6.28 -3.94 -6.21
CA HIS A 26 6.59 -2.61 -6.74
C HIS A 26 7.17 -2.65 -8.16
N ARG A 27 8.02 -3.61 -8.49
CA ARG A 27 8.58 -3.77 -9.85
C ARG A 27 7.49 -4.08 -10.86
N THR A 28 6.52 -4.91 -10.51
CA THR A 28 5.41 -5.24 -11.39
C THR A 28 4.54 -4.02 -11.69
N HIS A 29 4.23 -3.22 -10.67
CA HIS A 29 3.46 -1.98 -10.86
C HIS A 29 4.28 -0.88 -11.54
N GLN A 30 5.58 -0.80 -11.29
CA GLN A 30 6.46 0.10 -12.03
C GLN A 30 6.43 -0.24 -13.53
N ALA A 31 6.61 -1.50 -13.90
CA ALA A 31 6.56 -1.92 -15.30
C ALA A 31 5.20 -1.60 -15.96
N ALA A 32 4.09 -1.75 -15.23
CA ALA A 32 2.77 -1.36 -15.72
C ALA A 32 2.66 0.15 -15.97
N CYS A 33 3.15 0.98 -15.06
CA CYS A 33 3.20 2.43 -15.22
C CYS A 33 4.13 2.83 -16.38
N ASP A 34 5.32 2.25 -16.45
CA ASP A 34 6.36 2.56 -17.46
C ASP A 34 5.91 2.18 -18.88
N SER A 35 5.02 1.20 -19.03
CA SER A 35 4.41 0.87 -20.32
C SER A 35 3.57 1.99 -20.92
N VAL A 36 3.16 2.96 -20.10
CA VAL A 36 2.38 4.15 -20.52
C VAL A 36 3.26 5.40 -20.51
N HIS A 37 3.97 5.64 -19.41
CA HIS A 37 4.90 6.75 -19.28
C HIS A 37 5.91 6.50 -18.14
N PRO A 38 7.23 6.72 -18.37
CA PRO A 38 8.30 6.34 -17.44
C PRO A 38 8.33 7.12 -16.12
N ASP A 39 7.58 8.20 -16.00
CA ASP A 39 7.54 8.99 -14.77
C ASP A 39 6.31 8.72 -13.89
N LEU A 40 5.36 7.90 -14.34
CA LEU A 40 4.12 7.67 -13.60
C LEU A 40 4.38 6.99 -12.25
N HIS A 41 5.19 5.94 -12.21
CA HIS A 41 5.53 5.28 -10.96
C HIS A 41 6.23 6.22 -9.97
N LYS A 42 7.14 7.07 -10.46
CA LYS A 42 7.89 8.05 -9.65
C LYS A 42 6.98 9.09 -8.98
N VAL A 43 5.79 9.30 -9.52
CA VAL A 43 4.77 10.21 -8.96
C VAL A 43 3.77 9.46 -8.10
N PHE A 44 3.26 8.34 -8.60
CA PHE A 44 2.15 7.63 -7.93
C PHE A 44 2.58 6.89 -6.67
N LYS A 45 3.84 6.41 -6.61
CA LYS A 45 4.36 5.76 -5.42
C LYS A 45 4.50 6.73 -4.24
N PRO A 46 5.18 7.89 -4.35
CA PRO A 46 5.18 8.88 -3.28
C PRO A 46 3.79 9.40 -2.90
N TRP A 47 2.90 9.56 -3.88
CA TRP A 47 1.52 9.94 -3.60
C TRP A 47 0.80 8.90 -2.77
N CYS A 48 0.99 7.60 -3.07
CA CYS A 48 0.46 6.51 -2.27
C CYS A 48 0.95 6.59 -0.82
N ASP A 49 2.26 6.78 -0.62
CA ASP A 49 2.86 6.86 0.71
C ASP A 49 2.30 8.03 1.53
N GLU A 50 2.14 9.20 0.90
CA GLU A 50 1.59 10.39 1.57
C GLU A 50 0.10 10.24 1.89
N TYR A 51 -0.70 9.80 0.93
CA TYR A 51 -2.14 9.67 1.08
C TYR A 51 -2.55 8.69 2.18
N PHE A 52 -1.81 7.58 2.30
CA PHE A 52 -2.08 6.52 3.28
C PHE A 52 -1.23 6.60 4.54
N TYR A 53 -0.58 7.73 4.78
CA TYR A 53 0.19 7.94 6.00
C TYR A 53 -0.70 8.24 7.19
N LEU A 54 -0.58 7.43 8.24
CA LEU A 54 -1.31 7.57 9.51
C LEU A 54 -0.53 8.46 10.47
N LYS A 55 -0.82 9.75 10.50
CA LYS A 55 -0.09 10.75 11.31
C LYS A 55 -0.06 10.39 12.79
N HIS A 56 -1.18 9.91 13.34
CA HIS A 56 -1.29 9.55 14.76
C HIS A 56 -0.53 8.28 15.15
N ARG A 57 -0.12 7.46 14.17
CA ARG A 57 0.71 6.28 14.36
C ARG A 57 2.15 6.47 13.88
N GLY A 58 2.43 7.47 13.07
CA GLY A 58 3.70 7.63 12.40
C GLY A 58 4.02 6.47 11.45
N GLU A 59 3.00 5.84 10.87
CA GLU A 59 3.10 4.65 10.01
C GLU A 59 2.44 4.89 8.67
N THR A 60 2.99 4.28 7.60
CA THR A 60 2.24 4.04 6.37
C THR A 60 1.29 2.87 6.58
N ARG A 61 0.26 2.77 5.74
CA ARG A 61 -0.71 1.67 5.79
C ARG A 61 -0.08 0.30 5.51
N GLY A 62 1.05 0.28 4.81
CA GLY A 62 1.81 -0.91 4.46
C GLY A 62 3.00 -0.58 3.58
N VAL A 63 3.48 -1.53 2.76
CA VAL A 63 4.60 -1.34 1.82
C VAL A 63 4.31 -0.31 0.73
N GLY A 64 3.08 0.23 0.70
CA GLY A 64 2.64 1.12 -0.35
C GLY A 64 2.31 0.38 -1.64
N GLY A 65 2.37 1.11 -2.70
CA GLY A 65 2.06 0.66 -4.07
C GLY A 65 2.02 1.88 -4.96
N ILE A 66 1.02 1.97 -5.80
CA ILE A 66 0.71 3.18 -6.57
C ILE A 66 -0.68 3.67 -6.20
N PHE A 67 -0.83 4.98 -6.17
CA PHE A 67 -2.13 5.63 -5.99
C PHE A 67 -2.24 6.81 -6.92
N TYR A 68 -3.38 6.93 -7.57
CA TYR A 68 -3.74 8.09 -8.38
C TYR A 68 -5.26 8.31 -8.33
N ASP A 69 -5.64 9.57 -8.36
CA ASP A 69 -7.02 10.01 -8.27
C ASP A 69 -7.24 11.20 -9.21
N TYR A 70 -8.48 11.45 -9.63
CA TYR A 70 -8.86 12.61 -10.42
C TYR A 70 -7.94 12.92 -11.64
N GLN A 71 -7.55 11.91 -12.38
CA GLN A 71 -6.80 12.09 -13.61
C GLN A 71 -7.76 12.35 -14.77
N ASP A 72 -7.59 13.46 -15.49
CA ASP A 72 -8.31 13.72 -16.72
C ASP A 72 -7.36 14.16 -17.85
N ALA A 73 -7.84 14.04 -19.09
CA ALA A 73 -7.05 14.36 -20.28
C ALA A 73 -6.78 15.87 -20.45
N ASN A 74 -7.44 16.73 -19.69
CA ASN A 74 -7.28 18.17 -19.74
C ASN A 74 -6.35 18.68 -18.64
N GLY A 75 -5.93 17.80 -17.71
CA GLY A 75 -5.15 18.20 -16.54
C GLY A 75 -5.94 19.11 -15.57
N THR A 76 -7.25 19.02 -15.61
CA THR A 76 -8.13 19.90 -14.82
C THR A 76 -8.12 19.44 -13.36
N LEU A 77 -7.83 20.36 -12.45
CA LEU A 77 -8.00 20.11 -11.02
C LEU A 77 -9.50 20.19 -10.67
N TYR A 78 -10.00 19.15 -10.01
CA TYR A 78 -11.38 19.15 -9.54
C TYR A 78 -11.52 20.14 -8.36
N LYS A 79 -12.74 20.67 -8.22
CA LYS A 79 -13.04 21.62 -7.13
C LYS A 79 -12.65 21.04 -5.77
N GLY A 80 -11.78 21.73 -5.05
CA GLY A 80 -11.27 21.30 -3.74
C GLY A 80 -9.91 20.58 -3.80
N GLN A 81 -9.33 20.36 -4.98
CA GLN A 81 -7.94 19.94 -5.09
C GLN A 81 -7.02 21.16 -4.93
N ASP A 82 -5.99 20.99 -4.10
CA ASP A 82 -4.94 21.99 -3.95
C ASP A 82 -4.05 21.97 -5.18
N SER A 83 -3.76 23.15 -5.74
CA SER A 83 -2.81 23.32 -6.86
C SER A 83 -1.37 22.92 -6.52
N SER A 84 -1.05 22.76 -5.24
CA SER A 84 0.23 22.24 -4.74
C SER A 84 0.19 20.73 -4.45
N GLY A 85 -0.98 20.12 -4.51
CA GLY A 85 -1.19 18.71 -4.18
C GLY A 85 -0.61 17.72 -5.20
N PRO A 86 -0.67 16.41 -4.86
CA PRO A 86 -0.07 15.36 -5.70
C PRO A 86 -0.59 15.32 -7.14
N ALA A 87 -1.86 15.65 -7.38
CA ALA A 87 -2.42 15.71 -8.73
C ALA A 87 -1.76 16.81 -9.58
N ALA A 88 -1.45 17.98 -8.99
CA ALA A 88 -0.70 19.04 -9.64
C ALA A 88 0.75 18.64 -9.92
N GLN A 89 1.36 17.85 -9.03
CA GLN A 89 2.71 17.31 -9.22
C GLN A 89 2.79 16.34 -10.41
N VAL A 90 1.73 15.59 -10.70
CA VAL A 90 1.67 14.74 -11.90
C VAL A 90 1.84 15.61 -13.15
N SER A 91 1.02 16.64 -13.30
CA SER A 91 1.11 17.55 -14.45
C SER A 91 2.47 18.25 -14.54
N ALA A 92 3.03 18.67 -13.42
CA ALA A 92 4.34 19.32 -13.39
C ALA A 92 5.48 18.38 -13.81
N ARG A 93 5.46 17.13 -13.35
CA ARG A 93 6.49 16.13 -13.66
C ARG A 93 6.37 15.55 -15.07
N LEU A 94 5.16 15.47 -15.61
CA LEU A 94 4.89 15.05 -16.99
C LEU A 94 5.13 16.19 -18.00
N GLY A 95 5.82 17.27 -17.62
CA GLY A 95 6.17 18.37 -18.50
C GLY A 95 4.98 19.25 -18.89
N ALA A 96 4.06 19.48 -17.94
CA ALA A 96 2.83 20.24 -18.10
C ALA A 96 1.89 19.70 -19.21
N ARG A 97 2.08 18.46 -19.66
CA ARG A 97 1.17 17.77 -20.57
C ARG A 97 0.37 16.74 -19.81
N PRO A 98 -0.96 16.90 -19.70
CA PRO A 98 -1.80 15.85 -19.14
C PRO A 98 -1.71 14.59 -20.03
N LEU A 99 -1.93 13.43 -19.42
CA LEU A 99 -2.05 12.19 -20.18
C LEU A 99 -3.30 12.28 -21.09
N SER A 100 -3.19 11.78 -22.32
CA SER A 100 -4.36 11.67 -23.16
C SER A 100 -5.39 10.68 -22.58
N TRP A 101 -6.61 10.72 -23.08
CA TRP A 101 -7.62 9.75 -22.67
C TRP A 101 -7.19 8.30 -22.92
N GLU A 102 -6.56 8.05 -24.06
CA GLU A 102 -6.03 6.74 -24.43
C GLU A 102 -4.92 6.28 -23.47
N GLN A 103 -4.05 7.19 -23.04
CA GLN A 103 -3.02 6.90 -22.04
C GLN A 103 -3.63 6.60 -20.67
N LEU A 104 -4.63 7.38 -20.22
CA LEU A 104 -5.34 7.14 -18.97
C LEU A 104 -6.06 5.80 -18.99
N PHE A 105 -6.72 5.48 -20.08
CA PHE A 105 -7.39 4.19 -20.25
C PHE A 105 -6.38 3.03 -20.28
N SER A 106 -5.28 3.18 -21.01
CA SER A 106 -4.20 2.20 -21.05
C SER A 106 -3.55 2.00 -19.68
N LEU A 107 -3.39 3.07 -18.89
CA LEU A 107 -2.89 3.01 -17.52
C LEU A 107 -3.81 2.18 -16.62
N GLY A 108 -5.12 2.42 -16.68
CA GLY A 108 -6.11 1.63 -15.94
C GLY A 108 -6.06 0.15 -16.32
N GLN A 109 -5.97 -0.16 -17.62
CA GLN A 109 -5.84 -1.54 -18.10
C GLN A 109 -4.52 -2.19 -17.69
N ALA A 110 -3.39 -1.48 -17.81
CA ALA A 110 -2.07 -2.00 -17.45
C ALA A 110 -2.00 -2.36 -15.96
N ASN A 111 -2.47 -1.48 -15.09
CA ASN A 111 -2.50 -1.72 -13.66
C ASN A 111 -3.50 -2.82 -13.26
N GLY A 112 -4.67 -2.88 -13.89
CA GLY A 112 -5.60 -3.97 -13.67
C GLY A 112 -5.02 -5.34 -14.06
N ARG A 113 -4.30 -5.43 -15.18
CA ARG A 113 -3.60 -6.67 -15.60
C ARG A 113 -2.41 -7.01 -14.73
N ALA A 114 -1.74 -6.02 -14.16
CA ALA A 114 -0.59 -6.20 -13.27
C ALA A 114 -0.97 -6.77 -11.90
N PHE A 115 -2.22 -6.62 -11.46
CA PHE A 115 -2.66 -7.00 -10.12
C PHE A 115 -2.38 -8.47 -9.78
N LEU A 116 -2.86 -9.40 -10.60
CA LEU A 116 -2.62 -10.83 -10.37
C LEU A 116 -1.14 -11.20 -10.46
N PRO A 117 -0.38 -10.80 -11.50
CA PRO A 117 1.06 -11.04 -11.54
C PRO A 117 1.84 -10.44 -10.36
N ALA A 118 1.39 -9.31 -9.80
CA ALA A 118 2.03 -8.72 -8.63
C ALA A 118 1.73 -9.48 -7.34
N TYR A 119 0.55 -10.06 -7.19
CA TYR A 119 0.06 -10.61 -5.94
C TYR A 119 0.09 -12.14 -5.86
N ALA A 120 -0.41 -12.83 -6.88
CA ALA A 120 -0.57 -14.29 -6.85
C ALA A 120 0.74 -15.05 -6.56
N PRO A 121 1.91 -14.69 -7.17
CA PRO A 121 3.17 -15.38 -6.88
C PRO A 121 3.60 -15.23 -5.42
N ILE A 122 3.28 -14.11 -4.78
CA ILE A 122 3.56 -13.89 -3.35
C ILE A 122 2.72 -14.85 -2.51
N VAL A 123 1.42 -14.96 -2.81
CA VAL A 123 0.52 -15.89 -2.10
C VAL A 123 0.98 -17.33 -2.28
N GLU A 124 1.26 -17.75 -3.50
CA GLU A 124 1.75 -19.11 -3.82
C GLU A 124 3.03 -19.44 -3.04
N LYS A 125 3.96 -18.49 -2.96
CA LYS A 125 5.21 -18.65 -2.22
C LYS A 125 5.01 -18.69 -0.71
N ARG A 126 4.07 -17.91 -0.16
CA ARG A 126 3.92 -17.71 1.29
C ARG A 126 2.86 -18.59 1.94
N HIS A 127 1.83 -18.99 1.20
CA HIS A 127 0.76 -19.83 1.71
C HIS A 127 1.24 -21.14 2.36
N PRO A 128 2.22 -21.89 1.82
CA PRO A 128 2.68 -23.14 2.40
C PRO A 128 3.64 -22.97 3.60
N MET A 129 4.00 -21.73 3.96
CA MET A 129 4.92 -21.51 5.08
C MET A 129 4.27 -21.86 6.41
N ALA A 130 4.99 -22.59 7.24
CA ALA A 130 4.55 -22.92 8.58
C ALA A 130 4.43 -21.66 9.45
N TYR A 131 3.44 -21.66 10.35
CA TYR A 131 3.23 -20.60 11.33
C TYR A 131 2.67 -21.19 12.63
N GLY A 132 2.83 -20.44 13.73
CA GLY A 132 2.32 -20.80 15.04
C GLY A 132 1.48 -19.68 15.67
N ASP A 133 1.27 -19.81 16.98
CA ASP A 133 0.45 -18.86 17.75
C ASP A 133 1.05 -17.44 17.75
N ARG A 134 2.39 -17.32 17.77
CA ARG A 134 3.07 -16.02 17.74
C ARG A 134 2.74 -15.24 16.46
N GLU A 135 2.87 -15.90 15.32
CA GLU A 135 2.56 -15.31 14.03
C GLU A 135 1.07 -14.94 13.93
N ARG A 136 0.22 -15.85 14.42
CA ARG A 136 -1.23 -15.63 14.41
C ARG A 136 -1.63 -14.45 15.29
N ASP A 137 -1.08 -14.35 16.47
CA ASP A 137 -1.33 -13.24 17.39
C ASP A 137 -0.89 -11.90 16.80
N PHE A 138 0.31 -11.86 16.19
CA PHE A 138 0.77 -10.65 15.53
C PHE A 138 -0.10 -10.27 14.32
N GLN A 139 -0.54 -11.25 13.54
CA GLN A 139 -1.49 -10.99 12.46
C GLN A 139 -2.79 -10.35 12.98
N LEU A 140 -3.37 -10.88 14.07
CA LEU A 140 -4.57 -10.32 14.67
C LEU A 140 -4.36 -8.89 15.16
N TYR A 141 -3.19 -8.60 15.74
CA TYR A 141 -2.81 -7.25 16.12
C TYR A 141 -2.73 -6.30 14.89
N ARG A 142 -2.06 -6.72 13.80
CA ARG A 142 -1.99 -5.93 12.57
C ARG A 142 -3.34 -5.77 11.89
N ARG A 143 -4.20 -6.75 11.96
CA ARG A 143 -5.60 -6.63 11.52
C ARG A 143 -6.37 -5.57 12.32
N GLY A 144 -6.08 -5.41 13.61
CA GLY A 144 -6.59 -4.29 14.40
C GLY A 144 -6.16 -2.92 13.84
N ARG A 145 -4.91 -2.77 13.40
CA ARG A 145 -4.45 -1.54 12.73
C ARG A 145 -5.20 -1.27 11.42
N TYR A 146 -5.51 -2.31 10.66
CA TYR A 146 -6.30 -2.19 9.44
C TYR A 146 -7.74 -1.73 9.74
N VAL A 147 -8.39 -2.29 10.75
CA VAL A 147 -9.74 -1.86 11.17
C VAL A 147 -9.71 -0.41 11.65
N GLU A 148 -8.73 -0.04 12.46
CA GLU A 148 -8.55 1.35 12.92
C GLU A 148 -8.46 2.33 11.75
N PHE A 149 -7.64 2.03 10.75
CA PHE A 149 -7.55 2.86 9.55
C PHE A 149 -8.90 3.04 8.88
N ASN A 150 -9.58 1.94 8.58
CA ASN A 150 -10.84 1.99 7.82
C ASN A 150 -11.95 2.71 8.58
N LEU A 151 -12.04 2.56 9.89
CA LEU A 151 -13.11 3.20 10.68
C LEU A 151 -12.82 4.64 11.08
N VAL A 152 -11.55 5.00 11.27
CA VAL A 152 -11.17 6.31 11.83
C VAL A 152 -10.64 7.27 10.76
N TRP A 153 -9.99 6.75 9.73
CA TRP A 153 -9.21 7.58 8.80
C TRP A 153 -9.66 7.48 7.34
N ASP A 154 -10.21 6.34 6.92
CA ASP A 154 -10.52 6.12 5.51
C ASP A 154 -11.69 6.99 5.04
N ARG A 155 -11.40 7.85 4.05
CA ARG A 155 -12.39 8.76 3.47
C ARG A 155 -13.54 8.01 2.78
N GLY A 156 -13.25 6.88 2.17
CA GLY A 156 -14.25 6.06 1.49
C GLY A 156 -15.26 5.47 2.47
N THR A 157 -14.80 4.96 3.60
CA THR A 157 -15.67 4.47 4.67
C THR A 157 -16.52 5.59 5.26
N ILE A 158 -15.89 6.73 5.60
CA ILE A 158 -16.60 7.90 6.13
C ILE A 158 -17.64 8.39 5.14
N PHE A 159 -17.29 8.54 3.87
CA PHE A 159 -18.23 8.95 2.82
C PHE A 159 -19.39 7.98 2.67
N GLY A 160 -19.12 6.68 2.65
CA GLY A 160 -20.15 5.65 2.55
C GLY A 160 -21.16 5.71 3.71
N LEU A 161 -20.68 5.93 4.94
CA LEU A 161 -21.56 6.10 6.10
C LEU A 161 -22.35 7.41 6.06
N GLN A 162 -21.74 8.51 5.64
CA GLN A 162 -22.38 9.82 5.54
C GLN A 162 -23.45 9.89 4.43
N THR A 163 -23.27 9.13 3.36
CA THR A 163 -24.22 9.06 2.23
C THR A 163 -25.28 7.99 2.39
N ASN A 164 -25.43 7.44 3.59
CA ASN A 164 -26.41 6.41 3.91
C ASN A 164 -26.23 5.12 3.08
N GLY A 165 -24.99 4.77 2.78
CA GLY A 165 -24.61 3.51 2.15
C GLY A 165 -24.96 2.32 3.04
N ARG A 166 -25.11 1.12 2.42
CA ARG A 166 -25.40 -0.09 3.17
C ARG A 166 -24.21 -0.43 4.11
N THR A 167 -24.40 -0.24 5.41
CA THR A 167 -23.37 -0.40 6.44
C THR A 167 -22.74 -1.80 6.41
N GLU A 168 -23.54 -2.85 6.27
CA GLU A 168 -23.04 -4.23 6.20
C GLU A 168 -22.09 -4.44 5.00
N SER A 169 -22.39 -3.80 3.87
CA SER A 169 -21.53 -3.87 2.67
C SER A 169 -20.24 -3.09 2.86
N ILE A 170 -20.25 -2.00 3.61
CA ILE A 170 -19.05 -1.22 3.94
C ILE A 170 -18.15 -2.01 4.88
N LEU A 171 -18.75 -2.63 5.92
CA LEU A 171 -18.00 -3.32 6.97
C LEU A 171 -17.59 -4.75 6.59
N MET A 172 -18.16 -5.34 5.53
CA MET A 172 -17.85 -6.72 5.12
C MET A 172 -16.39 -6.94 4.73
N SER A 173 -15.67 -5.90 4.37
CA SER A 173 -14.23 -5.97 4.05
C SER A 173 -13.33 -6.06 5.27
N LEU A 174 -13.86 -5.80 6.46
CA LEU A 174 -13.10 -5.86 7.69
C LEU A 174 -12.88 -7.32 8.12
N PRO A 175 -11.70 -7.65 8.70
CA PRO A 175 -11.45 -8.99 9.19
C PRO A 175 -12.35 -9.34 10.37
N PRO A 176 -12.89 -10.57 10.44
CA PRO A 176 -13.82 -10.96 11.48
C PRO A 176 -13.19 -11.09 12.87
N LEU A 177 -11.86 -11.27 12.92
CA LEU A 177 -11.10 -11.37 14.16
C LEU A 177 -9.93 -10.42 14.13
N VAL A 178 -9.79 -9.65 15.20
CA VAL A 178 -8.69 -8.70 15.44
C VAL A 178 -8.26 -8.75 16.90
N ARG A 179 -7.07 -8.23 17.19
CA ARG A 179 -6.58 -8.03 18.56
C ARG A 179 -6.25 -6.56 18.78
N TRP A 180 -6.65 -6.05 19.93
CA TRP A 180 -6.29 -4.74 20.42
C TRP A 180 -5.40 -4.90 21.65
N GLU A 181 -4.31 -4.13 21.70
CA GLU A 181 -3.38 -4.14 22.81
C GLU A 181 -2.92 -2.72 23.11
N TYR A 182 -2.99 -2.35 24.38
CA TYR A 182 -2.53 -1.05 24.84
C TYR A 182 -1.02 -1.06 25.01
N GLY A 183 -0.34 -0.07 24.38
CA GLY A 183 1.10 0.08 24.54
C GLY A 183 1.94 -1.05 23.94
N TYR A 184 1.43 -1.78 22.93
CA TYR A 184 2.21 -2.82 22.27
C TYR A 184 3.54 -2.30 21.75
N THR A 185 4.61 -2.96 22.14
CA THR A 185 5.97 -2.73 21.63
C THR A 185 6.55 -4.07 21.20
N ALA A 186 7.01 -4.14 19.96
CA ALA A 186 7.67 -5.33 19.46
C ALA A 186 9.04 -5.51 20.12
N GLU A 187 9.44 -6.75 20.33
CA GLU A 187 10.78 -7.09 20.82
C GLU A 187 11.84 -6.60 19.84
N ALA A 188 12.85 -5.89 20.33
CA ALA A 188 13.91 -5.35 19.49
C ALA A 188 14.62 -6.45 18.68
N GLY A 189 14.83 -6.21 17.38
CA GLY A 189 15.43 -7.18 16.46
C GLY A 189 14.51 -8.31 16.02
N SER A 190 13.26 -8.35 16.50
CA SER A 190 12.27 -9.32 16.05
C SER A 190 11.74 -9.00 14.65
N ARG A 191 11.07 -9.95 14.02
CA ARG A 191 10.42 -9.74 12.72
C ARG A 191 9.23 -8.78 12.83
N GLU A 192 8.58 -8.75 13.98
CA GLU A 192 7.53 -7.79 14.32
C GLU A 192 8.08 -6.35 14.39
N ALA A 193 9.26 -6.18 15.02
CA ALA A 193 9.94 -4.90 15.04
C ALA A 193 10.36 -4.46 13.64
N LEU A 194 10.92 -5.36 12.84
CA LEU A 194 11.29 -5.09 11.44
C LEU A 194 10.10 -4.58 10.62
N LEU A 195 8.90 -5.15 10.81
CA LEU A 195 7.70 -4.67 10.14
C LEU A 195 7.41 -3.21 10.52
N THR A 196 7.38 -2.91 11.80
CA THR A 196 6.98 -1.58 12.29
C THR A 196 8.04 -0.50 12.07
N GLU A 197 9.31 -0.87 12.08
CA GLU A 197 10.43 0.06 11.92
C GLU A 197 10.77 0.34 10.45
N LEU A 198 10.53 -0.61 9.56
CA LEU A 198 10.94 -0.52 8.17
C LEU A 198 9.76 -0.57 7.19
N PHE A 199 8.92 -1.60 7.27
CA PHE A 199 7.89 -1.86 6.25
C PHE A 199 6.65 -0.98 6.37
N THR A 200 6.44 -0.34 7.50
CA THR A 200 5.41 0.68 7.68
C THR A 200 5.96 2.12 7.58
N LYS A 201 7.08 2.28 6.94
CA LYS A 201 7.66 3.60 6.61
C LYS A 201 7.79 3.74 5.09
N PRO A 202 7.71 4.97 4.56
CA PRO A 202 7.98 5.19 3.13
C PRO A 202 9.40 4.70 2.78
N GLN A 203 9.51 3.83 1.79
CA GLN A 203 10.79 3.28 1.31
C GLN A 203 10.86 3.37 -0.21
N ASP A 204 12.07 3.52 -0.72
CA ASP A 204 12.37 3.23 -2.12
C ASP A 204 12.74 1.75 -2.28
N TRP A 205 11.71 0.91 -2.43
CA TRP A 205 11.88 -0.54 -2.49
C TRP A 205 12.78 -1.02 -3.64
N LEU A 206 12.88 -0.23 -4.70
CA LEU A 206 13.58 -0.61 -5.93
C LEU A 206 14.97 0.01 -6.05
N GLY A 207 15.18 1.21 -5.51
CA GLY A 207 16.43 1.96 -5.65
C GLY A 207 17.33 1.91 -4.41
N ASP A 208 16.79 1.60 -3.22
CA ASP A 208 17.59 1.59 -2.00
C ASP A 208 18.25 0.22 -1.76
N ALA A 209 19.55 0.11 -2.09
CA ALA A 209 20.34 -1.09 -1.86
C ALA A 209 20.60 -1.37 -0.37
N SER A 210 20.49 -0.38 0.52
CA SER A 210 20.69 -0.59 1.96
C SER A 210 19.60 -1.46 2.59
N LEU A 211 18.45 -1.60 1.93
CA LEU A 211 17.36 -2.45 2.39
C LEU A 211 17.77 -3.93 2.52
N ASP A 212 18.72 -4.41 1.70
CA ASP A 212 19.20 -5.79 1.79
C ASP A 212 19.90 -6.06 3.13
N GLU A 213 20.65 -5.08 3.65
CA GLU A 213 21.30 -5.18 4.95
C GLU A 213 20.29 -4.99 6.09
N ARG A 214 19.43 -3.97 6.00
CA ARG A 214 18.44 -3.65 7.03
C ARG A 214 17.35 -4.72 7.19
N CYS A 215 17.07 -5.49 6.15
CA CYS A 215 16.09 -6.59 6.19
C CYS A 215 16.71 -7.94 6.57
N ARG A 216 18.02 -8.03 6.80
CA ARG A 216 18.63 -9.27 7.31
C ARG A 216 18.12 -9.52 8.73
N PRO A 217 17.55 -10.70 9.01
CA PRO A 217 17.16 -11.02 10.37
C PRO A 217 18.41 -11.01 11.26
N HIS A 218 18.38 -10.22 12.31
CA HIS A 218 19.39 -10.32 13.36
C HIS A 218 19.22 -11.69 14.04
N GLY A 219 20.11 -12.61 13.73
CA GLY A 219 20.10 -13.97 14.23
C GLY A 219 19.49 -14.97 13.23
N ALA A 220 20.17 -15.24 12.12
CA ALA A 220 19.99 -16.50 11.44
C ALA A 220 20.55 -17.58 12.39
N ILE A 221 19.64 -18.20 13.17
CA ILE A 221 19.94 -19.49 13.78
C ILE A 221 19.98 -20.48 12.60
N ASN A 222 21.15 -21.04 12.36
CA ASN A 222 21.39 -22.15 11.44
C ASN A 222 20.48 -23.32 11.72
#